data_18beab9f84b5ae24c6633b496869f804
#
_entry.id   18beab9f84b5ae24c6633b496869f804
#
_cell.length_a   1.000
_cell.length_b   1.000
_cell.length_c   1.000
_cell.angle_alpha   90.00
_cell.angle_beta   90.00
_cell.angle_gamma   90.00
#
_symmetry.space_group_name_H-M   'P 1'
#
loop_
_entity.id
_entity.type
_entity.pdbx_description
1 polymer ?
#
loop_
_entity_poly.entity_id
_entity_poly.type
_entity_poly.pdbx_seq_one_letter_code
_entity_poly.pdbx_strand_id
1 'polypeptide(L)'
;SEDGLLTGKMAASVVAAAKDKGVYCYVKHFAINDQETDRDAGYGLITWLNEQSMREIYLKPFELAVKEGGANAMMSSFNRIGTVWAGGSYELLTEILRDEWGFRGMVITDYGTASYMYSDQMIRAGGDLALFQDRQPSSEGRMVSPSHRYAIRQATKNILYTVANSNAMNGMGDGIVYRYALPYWKIVLIVADVVIIAGLATW
;
A
#
# COMPACT_ATOMS: atom_id res chain seq x y z
N SER A 1 -15.54 7.06 3.19
CA SER A 1 -16.70 7.43 4.04
C SER A 1 -16.23 8.40 5.12
N GLU A 2 -17.08 9.33 5.50
CA GLU A 2 -16.81 10.27 6.60
C GLU A 2 -16.86 9.60 7.98
N ASP A 3 -17.51 8.44 8.07
CA ASP A 3 -17.53 7.61 9.28
C ASP A 3 -16.33 6.68 9.31
N GLY A 4 -15.38 6.99 10.18
CA GLY A 4 -14.14 6.21 10.34
C GLY A 4 -14.39 4.78 10.86
N LEU A 5 -15.40 4.58 11.69
CA LEU A 5 -15.74 3.25 12.22
C LEU A 5 -16.34 2.36 11.11
N LEU A 6 -17.33 2.88 10.38
CA LEU A 6 -17.97 2.15 9.27
C LEU A 6 -16.93 1.80 8.20
N THR A 7 -16.12 2.79 7.77
CA THR A 7 -15.05 2.59 6.80
C THR A 7 -14.08 1.50 7.27
N GLY A 8 -13.68 1.55 8.53
CA GLY A 8 -12.75 0.58 9.11
C GLY A 8 -13.32 -0.83 9.17
N LYS A 9 -14.58 -1.00 9.56
CA LYS A 9 -15.25 -2.32 9.60
C LYS A 9 -15.40 -2.92 8.20
N MET A 10 -15.75 -2.11 7.20
CA MET A 10 -15.82 -2.56 5.82
C MET A 10 -14.44 -2.95 5.29
N ALA A 11 -13.43 -2.11 5.52
CA ALA A 11 -12.05 -2.39 5.12
C ALA A 11 -11.52 -3.67 5.79
N ALA A 12 -11.75 -3.84 7.09
CA ALA A 12 -11.34 -5.03 7.83
C ALA A 12 -11.96 -6.31 7.24
N SER A 13 -13.25 -6.27 6.90
CA SER A 13 -13.94 -7.41 6.29
C SER A 13 -13.36 -7.78 4.92
N VAL A 14 -13.08 -6.80 4.06
CA VAL A 14 -12.46 -7.03 2.75
C VAL A 14 -11.04 -7.57 2.89
N VAL A 15 -10.24 -6.97 3.78
CA VAL A 15 -8.87 -7.39 4.06
C VAL A 15 -8.82 -8.83 4.58
N ALA A 16 -9.66 -9.18 5.54
CA ALA A 16 -9.75 -10.53 6.08
C ALA A 16 -10.11 -11.56 5.00
N ALA A 17 -11.15 -11.27 4.21
CA ALA A 17 -11.59 -12.17 3.14
C ALA A 17 -10.53 -12.37 2.04
N ALA A 18 -9.81 -11.32 1.66
CA ALA A 18 -8.71 -11.41 0.70
C ALA A 18 -7.54 -12.22 1.27
N LYS A 19 -7.20 -11.98 2.54
CA LYS A 19 -6.13 -12.69 3.24
C LYS A 19 -6.41 -14.20 3.35
N ASP A 20 -7.65 -14.60 3.59
CA ASP A 20 -8.07 -16.01 3.60
C ASP A 20 -7.84 -16.71 2.25
N LYS A 21 -7.72 -15.95 1.17
CA LYS A 21 -7.32 -16.43 -0.16
C LYS A 21 -5.82 -16.26 -0.45
N GLY A 22 -5.04 -15.83 0.55
CA GLY A 22 -3.60 -15.58 0.40
C GLY A 22 -3.26 -14.31 -0.38
N VAL A 23 -4.23 -13.42 -0.57
CA VAL A 23 -4.05 -12.13 -1.26
C VAL A 23 -4.00 -11.01 -0.23
N TYR A 24 -2.98 -10.18 -0.29
CA TYR A 24 -2.87 -9.02 0.59
C TYR A 24 -3.27 -7.74 -0.11
N CYS A 25 -4.24 -7.05 0.49
CA CYS A 25 -4.66 -5.74 0.07
C CYS A 25 -3.69 -4.68 0.60
N TYR A 26 -3.19 -3.81 -0.27
CA TYR A 26 -2.51 -2.60 0.16
C TYR A 26 -3.55 -1.59 0.62
N VAL A 27 -3.70 -1.46 1.94
CA VAL A 27 -4.61 -0.47 2.53
C VAL A 27 -4.02 0.92 2.32
N LYS A 28 -4.83 1.86 1.76
CA LYS A 28 -4.29 3.15 1.28
C LYS A 28 -5.27 4.30 1.38
N HIS A 29 -4.76 5.52 1.34
CA HIS A 29 -3.37 5.93 1.44
C HIS A 29 -3.07 6.33 2.88
N PHE A 30 -2.07 5.73 3.51
CA PHE A 30 -1.75 5.90 4.92
C PHE A 30 -0.78 7.07 5.12
N ALA A 31 -1.19 8.20 5.69
CA ALA A 31 -2.53 8.50 6.18
C ALA A 31 -2.86 9.98 5.97
N ILE A 32 -4.12 10.35 6.21
CA ILE A 32 -4.59 11.75 6.19
C ILE A 32 -4.49 12.37 4.79
N ASN A 33 -4.76 11.59 3.75
CA ASN A 33 -4.77 12.03 2.35
C ASN A 33 -6.19 12.37 1.90
N ASP A 34 -6.85 13.28 2.60
CA ASP A 34 -8.25 13.66 2.32
C ASP A 34 -8.36 14.85 1.37
N GLN A 35 -7.24 15.52 1.09
CA GLN A 35 -7.12 16.59 0.11
C GLN A 35 -6.30 16.10 -1.09
N GLU A 36 -6.92 16.07 -2.26
CA GLU A 36 -6.31 15.56 -3.49
C GLU A 36 -5.63 16.66 -4.32
N THR A 37 -6.12 17.91 -4.25
CA THR A 37 -5.58 19.01 -5.04
C THR A 37 -4.15 19.33 -4.61
N ASP A 38 -3.22 19.33 -5.56
CA ASP A 38 -1.79 19.64 -5.38
C ASP A 38 -1.05 18.74 -4.34
N ARG A 39 -1.61 17.57 -4.02
CA ARG A 39 -1.05 16.68 -2.99
C ARG A 39 0.36 16.18 -3.28
N ASP A 40 0.71 16.06 -4.56
CA ASP A 40 2.02 15.59 -5.05
C ASP A 40 2.84 16.70 -5.75
N ALA A 41 2.28 17.91 -5.88
CA ALA A 41 2.95 19.04 -6.51
C ALA A 41 4.03 19.65 -5.60
N GLY A 42 5.12 20.12 -6.19
CA GLY A 42 6.18 20.82 -5.49
C GLY A 42 6.78 20.04 -4.32
N TYR A 43 6.49 20.50 -3.11
CA TYR A 43 6.98 19.88 -1.87
C TYR A 43 5.92 19.07 -1.11
N GLY A 44 4.79 18.80 -1.73
CA GLY A 44 3.65 18.09 -1.17
C GLY A 44 2.72 18.98 -0.34
N LEU A 45 1.47 18.54 -0.25
CA LEU A 45 0.44 19.20 0.55
C LEU A 45 0.68 18.98 2.04
N ILE A 46 0.59 20.05 2.83
CA ILE A 46 0.68 19.99 4.29
C ILE A 46 -0.72 19.86 4.88
N THR A 47 -0.93 18.83 5.69
CA THR A 47 -2.15 18.62 6.46
C THR A 47 -1.90 18.90 7.94
N TRP A 48 -2.85 19.56 8.61
CA TRP A 48 -2.76 19.95 10.01
C TRP A 48 -3.99 19.47 10.76
N LEU A 49 -3.76 18.77 11.86
CA LEU A 49 -4.81 18.36 12.78
C LEU A 49 -4.20 18.08 14.16
N ASN A 50 -5.06 18.01 15.18
CA ASN A 50 -4.62 17.54 16.49
C ASN A 50 -4.58 16.01 16.55
N GLU A 51 -3.88 15.47 17.51
CA GLU A 51 -3.70 14.02 17.66
C GLU A 51 -5.02 13.27 17.88
N GLN A 52 -5.94 13.84 18.65
CA GLN A 52 -7.23 13.23 18.91
C GLN A 52 -8.02 13.02 17.61
N SER A 53 -8.18 14.08 16.82
CA SER A 53 -8.88 13.99 15.53
C SER A 53 -8.16 13.02 14.57
N MET A 54 -6.83 13.04 14.58
CA MET A 54 -6.03 12.12 13.78
C MET A 54 -6.35 10.67 14.13
N ARG A 55 -6.34 10.31 15.40
CA ARG A 55 -6.55 8.93 15.86
C ARG A 55 -7.99 8.47 15.75
N GLU A 56 -8.95 9.32 16.12
CA GLU A 56 -10.36 8.94 16.19
C GLU A 56 -11.05 8.89 14.81
N ILE A 57 -10.61 9.72 13.87
CA ILE A 57 -11.23 9.86 12.55
C ILE A 57 -10.36 9.25 11.44
N TYR A 58 -9.16 9.79 11.24
CA TYR A 58 -8.36 9.51 10.04
C TYR A 58 -7.54 8.22 10.14
N LEU A 59 -7.03 7.88 11.32
CA LEU A 59 -6.27 6.65 11.53
C LEU A 59 -7.17 5.46 11.88
N LYS A 60 -8.36 5.71 12.41
CA LYS A 60 -9.29 4.66 12.87
C LYS A 60 -9.61 3.59 11.81
N PRO A 61 -9.89 3.93 10.54
CA PRO A 61 -10.10 2.92 9.50
C PRO A 61 -8.91 2.00 9.29
N PHE A 62 -7.70 2.54 9.32
CA PHE A 62 -6.45 1.78 9.16
C PHE A 62 -6.18 0.89 10.37
N GLU A 63 -6.40 1.41 11.58
CA GLU A 63 -6.28 0.63 12.80
C GLU A 63 -7.16 -0.62 12.77
N LEU A 64 -8.43 -0.47 12.37
CA LEU A 64 -9.37 -1.59 12.26
C LEU A 64 -8.96 -2.57 11.15
N ALA A 65 -8.50 -2.07 10.01
CA ALA A 65 -7.99 -2.93 8.94
C ALA A 65 -6.78 -3.77 9.40
N VAL A 66 -5.91 -3.22 10.25
CA VAL A 66 -4.76 -3.93 10.82
C VAL A 66 -5.19 -4.88 11.92
N LYS A 67 -5.88 -4.38 12.96
CA LYS A 67 -6.18 -5.14 14.17
C LYS A 67 -7.27 -6.19 13.99
N GLU A 68 -8.33 -5.86 13.23
CA GLU A 68 -9.45 -6.77 12.99
C GLU A 68 -9.33 -7.51 11.66
N GLY A 69 -8.89 -6.82 10.59
CA GLY A 69 -8.72 -7.43 9.27
C GLY A 69 -7.42 -8.20 9.11
N GLY A 70 -6.43 -7.95 9.95
CA GLY A 70 -5.11 -8.56 9.87
C GLY A 70 -4.34 -8.14 8.62
N ALA A 71 -4.43 -6.87 8.23
CA ALA A 71 -3.70 -6.33 7.09
C ALA A 71 -2.20 -6.54 7.22
N ASN A 72 -1.55 -6.97 6.14
CA ASN A 72 -0.09 -7.17 6.04
C ASN A 72 0.53 -6.45 4.83
N ALA A 73 -0.20 -5.51 4.26
CA ALA A 73 0.30 -4.61 3.23
C ALA A 73 -0.32 -3.22 3.41
N MET A 74 0.48 -2.19 3.27
CA MET A 74 0.10 -0.79 3.45
C MET A 74 0.75 0.08 2.37
N MET A 75 0.05 1.11 1.91
CA MET A 75 0.64 2.12 1.03
C MET A 75 0.59 3.47 1.73
N SER A 76 1.76 4.10 1.89
CA SER A 76 1.84 5.44 2.46
C SER A 76 1.34 6.50 1.47
N SER A 77 0.99 7.66 2.00
CA SER A 77 0.39 8.75 1.22
C SER A 77 1.38 9.82 0.76
N PHE A 78 0.96 10.65 -0.19
CA PHE A 78 1.75 11.77 -0.71
C PHE A 78 1.91 12.92 0.27
N ASN A 79 0.84 13.24 1.00
CA ASN A 79 0.77 14.43 1.84
C ASN A 79 1.81 14.42 2.97
N ARG A 80 2.03 15.61 3.51
CA ARG A 80 2.75 15.80 4.76
C ARG A 80 1.77 15.89 5.92
N ILE A 81 2.17 15.38 7.07
CA ILE A 81 1.50 15.60 8.34
C ILE A 81 2.40 16.62 9.09
N GLY A 82 1.90 17.84 9.25
CA GLY A 82 2.79 18.94 9.61
C GLY A 82 3.88 19.13 8.54
N THR A 83 5.13 19.12 8.94
CA THR A 83 6.28 19.32 8.03
C THR A 83 6.85 18.01 7.48
N VAL A 84 6.43 16.86 8.00
CA VAL A 84 7.01 15.55 7.66
C VAL A 84 6.15 14.83 6.63
N TRP A 85 6.76 14.36 5.55
CA TRP A 85 6.08 13.49 4.60
C TRP A 85 5.57 12.21 5.27
N ALA A 86 4.32 11.83 5.04
CA ALA A 86 3.70 10.68 5.71
C ALA A 86 4.48 9.36 5.49
N GLY A 87 4.98 9.13 4.28
CA GLY A 87 5.83 7.97 3.97
C GLY A 87 7.25 8.03 4.55
N GLY A 88 7.62 9.14 5.17
CA GLY A 88 8.89 9.36 5.85
C GLY A 88 8.74 9.70 7.34
N SER A 89 7.55 9.50 7.92
CA SER A 89 7.29 9.74 9.34
C SER A 89 7.54 8.49 10.17
N TYR A 90 8.52 8.53 11.05
CA TYR A 90 8.84 7.44 11.97
C TYR A 90 7.70 7.21 12.97
N GLU A 91 7.12 8.29 13.50
CA GLU A 91 6.00 8.26 14.41
C GLU A 91 4.78 7.54 13.79
N LEU A 92 4.51 7.80 12.52
CA LEU A 92 3.39 7.17 11.82
C LEU A 92 3.67 5.71 11.46
N LEU A 93 4.82 5.43 10.80
CA LEU A 93 5.10 4.11 10.24
C LEU A 93 5.68 3.12 11.25
N THR A 94 6.45 3.60 12.23
CA THR A 94 7.03 2.73 13.25
C THR A 94 6.22 2.76 14.53
N GLU A 95 6.10 3.90 15.20
CA GLU A 95 5.47 3.95 16.53
C GLU A 95 3.98 3.58 16.46
N ILE A 96 3.19 4.22 15.59
CA ILE A 96 1.75 3.94 15.51
C ILE A 96 1.49 2.62 14.78
N LEU A 97 1.93 2.50 13.52
CA LEU A 97 1.54 1.36 12.69
C LEU A 97 2.14 0.05 13.20
N ARG A 98 3.45 0.02 13.50
CA ARG A 98 4.13 -1.22 13.86
C ARG A 98 4.08 -1.51 15.36
N ASP A 99 4.40 -0.54 16.20
CA ASP A 99 4.55 -0.78 17.64
C ASP A 99 3.20 -0.78 18.36
N GLU A 100 2.33 0.21 18.11
CA GLU A 100 1.02 0.27 18.76
C GLU A 100 0.00 -0.72 18.15
N TRP A 101 -0.03 -0.87 16.80
CA TRP A 101 -1.03 -1.72 16.15
C TRP A 101 -0.53 -3.12 15.83
N GLY A 102 0.77 -3.39 15.94
CA GLY A 102 1.37 -4.69 15.72
C GLY A 102 1.47 -5.09 14.24
N PHE A 103 1.50 -4.13 13.31
CA PHE A 103 1.63 -4.38 11.89
C PHE A 103 3.00 -4.99 11.55
N ARG A 104 3.04 -6.12 10.88
CA ARG A 104 4.26 -6.87 10.57
C ARG A 104 4.63 -6.89 9.09
N GLY A 105 3.67 -6.53 8.24
CA GLY A 105 3.82 -6.58 6.80
C GLY A 105 4.66 -5.45 6.21
N MET A 106 4.63 -5.36 4.89
CA MET A 106 5.39 -4.34 4.19
C MET A 106 4.58 -3.06 3.94
N VAL A 107 5.29 -1.93 3.98
CA VAL A 107 4.78 -0.61 3.60
C VAL A 107 5.46 -0.19 2.31
N ILE A 108 4.67 0.09 1.26
CA ILE A 108 5.17 0.72 0.04
C ILE A 108 4.85 2.21 0.04
N THR A 109 5.57 2.99 -0.76
CA THR A 109 5.18 4.39 -1.03
C THR A 109 4.00 4.43 -1.99
N ASP A 110 3.30 5.55 -2.06
CA ASP A 110 2.53 5.90 -3.26
C ASP A 110 3.49 6.12 -4.44
N TYR A 111 2.96 6.31 -5.65
CA TYR A 111 3.77 6.42 -6.86
C TYR A 111 4.73 7.61 -6.79
N GLY A 112 6.03 7.33 -6.81
CA GLY A 112 7.06 8.31 -6.53
C GLY A 112 7.40 9.20 -7.71
N THR A 113 6.61 10.24 -7.92
CA THR A 113 6.91 11.31 -8.88
C THR A 113 7.43 12.58 -8.21
N ALA A 114 7.23 12.70 -6.90
CA ALA A 114 7.50 13.93 -6.17
C ALA A 114 8.94 14.00 -5.63
N SER A 115 9.56 15.15 -5.76
CA SER A 115 10.97 15.39 -5.41
C SER A 115 11.29 15.29 -3.90
N TYR A 116 10.26 15.27 -3.04
CA TYR A 116 10.40 15.21 -1.59
C TYR A 116 10.24 13.80 -1.01
N MET A 117 9.91 12.78 -1.84
CA MET A 117 9.72 11.40 -1.41
C MET A 117 11.05 10.65 -1.38
N TYR A 118 11.88 10.93 -0.38
CA TYR A 118 13.21 10.34 -0.28
C TYR A 118 13.18 8.91 0.25
N SER A 119 13.70 7.96 -0.51
CA SER A 119 13.80 6.55 -0.12
C SER A 119 14.61 6.33 1.16
N ASP A 120 15.65 7.11 1.41
CA ASP A 120 16.44 7.05 2.64
C ASP A 120 15.62 7.43 3.88
N GLN A 121 14.80 8.48 3.76
CA GLN A 121 13.89 8.90 4.83
C GLN A 121 12.82 7.82 5.06
N MET A 122 12.20 7.30 4.00
CA MET A 122 11.18 6.26 4.06
C MET A 122 11.70 5.01 4.80
N ILE A 123 12.83 4.46 4.39
CA ILE A 123 13.40 3.24 4.99
C ILE A 123 13.70 3.45 6.48
N ARG A 124 14.25 4.60 6.87
CA ARG A 124 14.52 4.93 8.27
C ARG A 124 13.26 5.12 9.09
N ALA A 125 12.18 5.55 8.46
CA ALA A 125 10.88 5.74 9.09
C ALA A 125 10.09 4.42 9.28
N GLY A 126 10.52 3.32 8.67
CA GLY A 126 9.82 2.03 8.76
C GLY A 126 9.05 1.65 7.50
N GLY A 127 9.21 2.41 6.39
CA GLY A 127 8.78 2.00 5.06
C GLY A 127 9.73 0.97 4.46
N ASP A 128 9.28 0.18 3.50
CA ASP A 128 10.01 -0.99 3.03
C ASP A 128 10.34 -0.96 1.54
N LEU A 129 9.44 -0.44 0.71
CA LEU A 129 9.59 -0.45 -0.74
C LEU A 129 9.12 0.87 -1.35
N ALA A 130 9.96 1.45 -2.20
CA ALA A 130 9.62 2.65 -2.96
C ALA A 130 9.02 2.27 -4.33
N LEU A 131 7.87 2.85 -4.66
CA LEU A 131 7.18 2.63 -5.93
C LEU A 131 7.53 3.77 -6.90
N PHE A 132 8.66 3.62 -7.59
CA PHE A 132 9.15 4.59 -8.57
C PHE A 132 9.25 3.97 -9.95
N GLN A 133 9.00 4.79 -10.99
CA GLN A 133 9.20 4.39 -12.37
C GLN A 133 10.68 4.40 -12.78
N ASP A 134 11.44 5.36 -12.26
CA ASP A 134 12.86 5.54 -12.55
C ASP A 134 13.69 5.46 -11.27
N ARG A 135 14.99 5.14 -11.44
CA ARG A 135 15.92 5.10 -10.31
C ARG A 135 15.98 6.46 -9.62
N GLN A 136 15.64 6.48 -8.35
CA GLN A 136 15.89 7.66 -7.52
C GLN A 136 17.42 7.81 -7.30
N PRO A 137 18.00 8.97 -7.62
CA PRO A 137 19.44 9.19 -7.48
C PRO A 137 19.93 9.24 -6.04
N SER A 138 19.04 9.23 -5.06
CA SER A 138 19.35 9.68 -3.70
C SER A 138 20.03 8.64 -2.81
N SER A 139 20.08 7.38 -3.19
CA SER A 139 20.58 6.34 -2.27
C SER A 139 21.98 5.81 -2.56
N GLU A 140 22.52 6.05 -3.74
CA GLU A 140 23.76 5.37 -4.20
C GLU A 140 25.04 5.75 -3.44
N GLY A 141 25.09 6.81 -2.67
CA GLY A 141 26.27 7.19 -1.88
C GLY A 141 26.09 7.22 -0.36
N ARG A 142 24.87 7.07 0.13
CA ARG A 142 24.54 7.26 1.54
C ARG A 142 24.29 5.97 2.34
N MET A 143 24.35 4.82 1.68
CA MET A 143 24.00 3.51 2.25
C MET A 143 25.07 2.93 3.22
N VAL A 144 25.97 3.73 3.73
CA VAL A 144 27.15 3.19 4.43
C VAL A 144 27.03 3.19 5.95
N SER A 145 26.03 3.91 6.52
CA SER A 145 25.90 3.97 7.98
C SER A 145 25.32 2.68 8.57
N PRO A 146 25.75 2.27 9.77
CA PRO A 146 25.19 1.11 10.45
C PRO A 146 23.67 1.19 10.65
N SER A 147 23.13 2.37 10.94
CA SER A 147 21.68 2.59 11.09
C SER A 147 20.91 2.37 9.78
N HIS A 148 21.47 2.79 8.65
CA HIS A 148 20.86 2.55 7.34
C HIS A 148 20.85 1.05 6.98
N ARG A 149 21.95 0.35 7.23
CA ARG A 149 21.99 -1.12 7.03
C ARG A 149 20.99 -1.84 7.90
N TYR A 150 20.80 -1.41 9.13
CA TYR A 150 19.77 -1.96 10.00
C TYR A 150 18.38 -1.73 9.43
N ALA A 151 18.06 -0.51 8.98
CA ALA A 151 16.77 -0.17 8.38
C ALA A 151 16.49 -1.01 7.12
N ILE A 152 17.45 -1.19 6.23
CA ILE A 152 17.32 -2.05 5.04
C ILE A 152 17.05 -3.51 5.44
N ARG A 153 17.71 -4.02 6.45
CA ARG A 153 17.45 -5.39 6.93
C ARG A 153 16.04 -5.55 7.47
N GLN A 154 15.50 -4.54 8.18
CA GLN A 154 14.11 -4.56 8.65
C GLN A 154 13.14 -4.50 7.46
N ALA A 155 13.38 -3.60 6.49
CA ALA A 155 12.57 -3.52 5.28
C ALA A 155 12.56 -4.85 4.51
N THR A 156 13.72 -5.46 4.30
CA THR A 156 13.83 -6.78 3.66
C THR A 156 13.06 -7.85 4.43
N LYS A 157 13.17 -7.88 5.76
CA LYS A 157 12.41 -8.80 6.61
C LYS A 157 10.90 -8.62 6.42
N ASN A 158 10.40 -7.39 6.39
CA ASN A 158 8.98 -7.09 6.25
C ASN A 158 8.45 -7.49 4.86
N ILE A 159 9.23 -7.23 3.81
CA ILE A 159 8.92 -7.69 2.44
C ILE A 159 8.84 -9.23 2.40
N LEU A 160 9.87 -9.90 2.89
CA LEU A 160 9.91 -11.38 2.91
C LEU A 160 8.78 -11.96 3.74
N TYR A 161 8.44 -11.35 4.87
CA TYR A 161 7.30 -11.76 5.69
C TYR A 161 5.99 -11.68 4.90
N THR A 162 5.75 -10.58 4.21
CA THR A 162 4.53 -10.39 3.39
C THR A 162 4.48 -11.41 2.25
N VAL A 163 5.57 -11.60 1.53
CA VAL A 163 5.65 -12.58 0.43
C VAL A 163 5.43 -14.01 0.93
N ALA A 164 6.12 -14.41 2.00
CA ALA A 164 6.07 -15.78 2.54
C ALA A 164 4.68 -16.15 3.09
N ASN A 165 3.91 -15.17 3.56
CA ASN A 165 2.56 -15.39 4.08
C ASN A 165 1.45 -15.17 3.03
N SER A 166 1.80 -14.85 1.79
CA SER A 166 0.88 -14.68 0.67
C SER A 166 0.87 -15.88 -0.26
N ASN A 167 -0.03 -15.88 -1.23
CA ASN A 167 -0.03 -16.87 -2.31
C ASN A 167 1.10 -16.68 -3.35
N ALA A 168 1.96 -15.68 -3.20
CA ALA A 168 3.02 -15.40 -4.16
C ALA A 168 3.99 -16.56 -4.35
N MET A 169 4.18 -17.40 -3.31
CA MET A 169 5.04 -18.57 -3.36
C MET A 169 4.29 -19.89 -3.61
N ASN A 170 2.95 -19.87 -3.64
CA ASN A 170 2.16 -21.09 -3.86
C ASN A 170 2.23 -21.55 -5.32
N GLY A 171 2.84 -22.69 -5.52
CA GLY A 171 3.01 -23.26 -6.86
C GLY A 171 4.00 -22.52 -7.76
N MET A 172 4.76 -21.58 -7.22
CA MET A 172 5.81 -20.85 -7.95
C MET A 172 7.16 -21.52 -7.71
N GLY A 173 7.70 -22.19 -8.71
CA GLY A 173 9.00 -22.86 -8.67
C GLY A 173 9.65 -22.92 -10.05
N ASP A 174 10.89 -23.36 -10.11
CA ASP A 174 11.59 -23.57 -11.38
C ASP A 174 10.82 -24.56 -12.26
N GLY A 175 10.54 -24.20 -13.51
CA GLY A 175 9.84 -25.04 -14.46
C GLY A 175 8.33 -24.83 -14.56
N ILE A 176 7.76 -23.83 -13.88
CA ILE A 176 6.35 -23.46 -14.08
C ILE A 176 6.14 -22.92 -15.50
N VAL A 177 5.23 -23.57 -16.20
CA VAL A 177 4.76 -23.11 -17.53
C VAL A 177 3.45 -22.37 -17.34
N TYR A 178 3.48 -21.05 -17.58
CA TYR A 178 2.25 -20.26 -17.62
C TYR A 178 1.47 -20.58 -18.89
N ARG A 179 0.28 -21.15 -18.74
CA ARG A 179 -0.67 -21.27 -19.84
C ARG A 179 -1.72 -20.18 -19.70
N TYR A 180 -1.77 -19.29 -20.66
CA TYR A 180 -2.84 -18.31 -20.74
C TYR A 180 -4.09 -19.01 -21.25
N ALA A 181 -5.08 -19.19 -20.39
CA ALA A 181 -6.41 -19.69 -20.77
C ALA A 181 -7.43 -18.54 -20.63
N LEU A 182 -8.24 -18.37 -21.66
CA LEU A 182 -9.38 -17.45 -21.57
C LEU A 182 -10.36 -18.00 -20.52
N PRO A 183 -10.66 -17.25 -19.45
CA PRO A 183 -11.63 -17.68 -18.47
C PRO A 183 -13.02 -17.81 -19.12
N TYR A 184 -13.81 -18.78 -18.67
CA TYR A 184 -15.10 -19.13 -19.26
C TYR A 184 -16.03 -17.92 -19.45
N TRP A 185 -16.08 -17.02 -18.49
CA TRP A 185 -16.90 -15.81 -18.56
C TRP A 185 -16.52 -14.87 -19.72
N LYS A 186 -15.22 -14.78 -20.07
CA LYS A 186 -14.78 -14.00 -21.24
C LYS A 186 -15.24 -14.62 -22.54
N ILE A 187 -15.23 -15.93 -22.62
CA ILE A 187 -15.74 -16.66 -23.81
C ILE A 187 -17.23 -16.38 -23.97
N VAL A 188 -18.01 -16.43 -22.89
CA VAL A 188 -19.44 -16.11 -22.90
C VAL A 188 -19.69 -14.68 -23.35
N LEU A 189 -18.93 -13.71 -22.87
CA LEU A 189 -19.05 -12.31 -23.30
C LEU A 189 -18.73 -12.16 -24.79
N ILE A 190 -17.64 -12.72 -25.26
CA ILE A 190 -17.27 -12.65 -26.70
C ILE A 190 -18.39 -13.25 -27.58
N VAL A 191 -18.95 -14.39 -27.19
CA VAL A 191 -20.06 -15.02 -27.93
C VAL A 191 -21.29 -14.11 -27.91
N ALA A 192 -21.63 -13.52 -26.76
CA ALA A 192 -22.78 -12.61 -26.66
C ALA A 192 -22.58 -11.37 -27.54
N ASP A 193 -21.40 -10.76 -27.51
CA ASP A 193 -21.07 -9.60 -28.36
C ASP A 193 -21.17 -9.92 -29.83
N VAL A 194 -20.66 -11.09 -30.29
CA VAL A 194 -20.75 -11.52 -31.66
C VAL A 194 -22.22 -11.71 -32.10
N VAL A 195 -23.05 -12.31 -31.25
CA VAL A 195 -24.47 -12.50 -31.53
C VAL A 195 -25.21 -11.17 -31.63
N ILE A 196 -24.94 -10.24 -30.73
CA ILE A 196 -25.55 -8.91 -30.73
C ILE A 196 -25.16 -8.16 -32.01
N ILE A 197 -23.87 -8.13 -32.36
CA ILE A 197 -23.37 -7.45 -33.56
C ILE A 197 -23.96 -8.04 -34.81
N ALA A 198 -24.02 -9.37 -34.93
CA ALA A 198 -24.63 -10.04 -36.05
C ALA A 198 -26.14 -9.73 -36.17
N GLY A 199 -26.85 -9.70 -35.04
CA GLY A 199 -28.26 -9.33 -35.00
C GLY A 199 -28.53 -7.89 -35.45
N LEU A 200 -27.67 -6.96 -35.02
CA LEU A 200 -27.74 -5.54 -35.43
C LEU A 200 -27.39 -5.34 -36.92
N ALA A 201 -26.47 -6.12 -37.45
CA ALA A 201 -26.06 -6.03 -38.86
C ALA A 201 -27.09 -6.61 -39.82
N THR A 202 -28.02 -7.46 -39.35
CA THR A 202 -29.08 -8.07 -40.16
C THR A 202 -30.41 -7.34 -40.02
N TRP A 203 -30.55 -6.41 -39.13
CA TRP A 203 -31.71 -5.56 -38.95
C TRP A 203 -31.57 -4.27 -39.74
#